data_2346468b605e75dec1cf9ae804223426
#
_entry.id   2346468b605e75dec1cf9ae804223426
#
_cell.length_a   1.000
_cell.length_b   1.000
_cell.length_c   1.000
_cell.angle_alpha   90.00
_cell.angle_beta   90.00
_cell.angle_gamma   90.00
#
_symmetry.space_group_name_H-M   'P 1'
#
loop_
_entity.id
_entity.type
_entity.pdbx_description
1 polymer ?
#
loop_
_entity_poly.entity_id
_entity_poly.type
_entity_poly.pdbx_seq_one_letter_code
_entity_poly.pdbx_strand_id
1 'polypeptide(L)'
;HRQPLATNPNWLTKALVVAGNYSNTVPIPITPKWTSYWVRDVLLDEGYTAVDTVFYPPTQQGSALIQNYINSGVGIVNYRGWGDANGWHYPEFHVSDVAGLNNGWMTPIFTSFVCNSNDFANNVDPCLGEALIRAGTPSNPKGGVAIVGPSDLHTSTKYNNVINAYMFDAMLDDEIVELGPAVNAGLFGLTREFPNLNGPEEAQEFYFHVYNILGDPSISIYLNEPHEFSISNEELSVLDGYLEISVSDENGFAVADANISVITNDRILFKGNTDSVGQSKATIDVSDIPSVDVFVNKASFIQGYSEVLVSSYDYDLALLGYEINDAN
;
A
#
# COMPACT_ATOMS: atom_id res chain seq x y z
N HIS A 1 -12.79 4.57 1.05
CA HIS A 1 -12.90 3.24 0.45
C HIS A 1 -13.75 2.33 1.32
N ARG A 2 -14.96 2.06 0.91
CA ARG A 2 -15.83 1.04 1.52
C ARG A 2 -15.42 -0.34 1.01
N GLN A 3 -14.24 -0.82 1.37
CA GLN A 3 -13.77 -2.09 0.86
C GLN A 3 -14.01 -3.19 1.88
N PRO A 4 -14.63 -4.31 1.50
CA PRO A 4 -14.53 -5.49 2.31
C PRO A 4 -13.06 -5.88 2.35
N LEU A 5 -12.45 -5.72 3.51
CA LEU A 5 -11.11 -6.25 3.77
C LEU A 5 -11.16 -7.77 3.58
N ALA A 6 -10.08 -8.34 3.04
CA ALA A 6 -9.92 -9.78 3.10
C ALA A 6 -10.05 -10.19 4.58
N THR A 7 -10.93 -11.14 4.87
CA THR A 7 -11.31 -11.53 6.23
C THR A 7 -10.17 -12.08 7.08
N ASN A 8 -8.99 -12.30 6.50
CA ASN A 8 -7.81 -12.77 7.19
C ASN A 8 -6.59 -11.93 6.74
N PRO A 9 -5.98 -11.11 7.62
CA PRO A 9 -4.85 -10.23 7.27
C PRO A 9 -3.51 -10.95 7.08
N ASN A 10 -3.40 -12.24 7.38
CA ASN A 10 -2.13 -12.98 7.33
C ASN A 10 -1.44 -12.99 5.97
N TRP A 11 -2.12 -12.62 4.89
CA TRP A 11 -1.52 -12.45 3.58
C TRP A 11 -0.60 -11.22 3.50
N LEU A 12 -0.80 -10.22 4.34
CA LEU A 12 -0.02 -8.98 4.37
C LEU A 12 1.43 -9.22 4.81
N THR A 13 1.66 -10.25 5.64
CA THR A 13 3.01 -10.66 6.09
C THR A 13 3.59 -11.82 5.28
N LYS A 14 3.11 -12.02 4.06
CA LYS A 14 3.67 -12.96 3.10
C LYS A 14 4.18 -12.21 1.88
N ALA A 15 5.22 -12.72 1.26
CA ALA A 15 5.74 -12.14 0.04
C ALA A 15 6.08 -13.21 -0.99
N LEU A 16 6.11 -12.79 -2.25
CA LEU A 16 6.62 -13.55 -3.38
C LEU A 16 7.81 -12.81 -3.98
N VAL A 17 8.95 -13.46 -4.02
CA VAL A 17 10.16 -12.93 -4.65
C VAL A 17 10.45 -13.71 -5.92
N VAL A 18 10.41 -13.01 -7.05
CA VAL A 18 10.62 -13.58 -8.38
C VAL A 18 11.92 -13.04 -8.97
N ALA A 19 12.80 -13.89 -9.48
CA ALA A 19 14.04 -13.41 -10.07
C ALA A 19 14.58 -14.30 -11.17
N GLY A 20 15.24 -13.66 -12.15
CA GLY A 20 15.91 -14.35 -13.23
C GLY A 20 17.29 -13.79 -13.57
N ASN A 21 18.25 -14.69 -13.70
CA ASN A 21 19.52 -14.39 -14.31
C ASN A 21 19.41 -14.60 -15.82
N TYR A 22 19.32 -13.54 -16.58
CA TYR A 22 19.05 -13.57 -18.02
C TYR A 22 20.28 -13.87 -18.90
N SER A 23 21.45 -14.02 -18.32
CA SER A 23 22.66 -14.34 -19.07
C SER A 23 23.66 -15.12 -18.22
N ASN A 24 24.31 -16.09 -18.83
CA ASN A 24 25.40 -16.82 -18.22
C ASN A 24 26.71 -16.01 -18.17
N THR A 25 26.73 -14.83 -18.80
CA THR A 25 27.91 -13.98 -18.98
C THR A 25 27.74 -12.61 -18.37
N VAL A 26 26.94 -12.48 -17.33
CA VAL A 26 26.72 -11.17 -16.69
C VAL A 26 28.01 -10.75 -15.99
N PRO A 27 28.70 -9.69 -16.45
CA PRO A 27 29.93 -9.21 -15.83
C PRO A 27 29.68 -8.43 -14.54
N ILE A 28 28.51 -8.57 -13.98
CA ILE A 28 28.06 -7.85 -12.78
C ILE A 28 28.21 -8.79 -11.58
N PRO A 29 28.94 -8.39 -10.52
CA PRO A 29 29.18 -9.26 -9.36
C PRO A 29 27.89 -9.59 -8.61
N ILE A 30 26.84 -8.74 -8.69
CA ILE A 30 25.54 -8.95 -8.05
C ILE A 30 24.49 -9.20 -9.13
N THR A 31 24.01 -10.43 -9.22
CA THR A 31 22.96 -10.81 -10.17
C THR A 31 21.55 -10.50 -9.60
N PRO A 32 20.52 -10.45 -10.42
CA PRO A 32 19.13 -10.32 -9.95
C PRO A 32 18.76 -11.33 -8.86
N LYS A 33 19.19 -12.59 -8.96
CA LYS A 33 18.92 -13.61 -7.94
C LYS A 33 19.57 -13.29 -6.60
N TRP A 34 20.81 -12.77 -6.58
CA TRP A 34 21.47 -12.39 -5.34
C TRP A 34 20.73 -11.28 -4.59
N THR A 35 20.31 -10.22 -5.30
CA THR A 35 19.50 -9.17 -4.72
C THR A 35 18.19 -9.74 -4.16
N SER A 36 17.58 -10.66 -4.89
CA SER A 36 16.31 -11.29 -4.49
C SER A 36 16.45 -12.27 -3.32
N TYR A 37 17.57 -12.96 -3.18
CA TYR A 37 17.86 -13.73 -1.97
C TYR A 37 17.98 -12.81 -0.75
N TRP A 38 18.67 -11.68 -0.90
CA TRP A 38 18.77 -10.69 0.16
C TRP A 38 17.39 -10.13 0.55
N VAL A 39 16.56 -9.73 -0.43
CA VAL A 39 15.17 -9.28 -0.15
C VAL A 39 14.37 -10.33 0.62
N ARG A 40 14.45 -11.60 0.22
CA ARG A 40 13.82 -12.70 0.95
C ARG A 40 14.29 -12.78 2.39
N ASP A 41 15.59 -12.75 2.59
CA ASP A 41 16.20 -12.97 3.90
C ASP A 41 15.85 -11.82 4.86
N VAL A 42 15.95 -10.56 4.43
CA VAL A 42 15.60 -9.42 5.26
C VAL A 42 14.10 -9.37 5.59
N LEU A 43 13.21 -9.75 4.67
CA LEU A 43 11.78 -9.86 4.96
C LEU A 43 11.48 -10.95 6.00
N LEU A 44 12.17 -12.09 5.95
CA LEU A 44 12.02 -13.16 6.94
C LEU A 44 12.57 -12.73 8.31
N ASP A 45 13.70 -12.03 8.33
CA ASP A 45 14.31 -11.52 9.56
C ASP A 45 13.43 -10.45 10.22
N GLU A 46 12.67 -9.67 9.44
CA GLU A 46 11.70 -8.68 9.93
C GLU A 46 10.42 -9.30 10.50
N GLY A 47 10.14 -10.55 10.18
CA GLY A 47 8.97 -11.24 10.71
C GLY A 47 7.91 -11.63 9.69
N TYR A 48 8.20 -11.54 8.40
CA TYR A 48 7.33 -12.13 7.40
C TYR A 48 7.16 -13.62 7.64
N THR A 49 5.92 -14.08 7.66
CA THR A 49 5.57 -15.47 7.99
C THR A 49 5.90 -16.45 6.87
N ALA A 50 5.98 -15.97 5.64
CA ALA A 50 6.43 -16.73 4.48
C ALA A 50 6.95 -15.80 3.38
N VAL A 51 8.07 -16.16 2.78
CA VAL A 51 8.60 -15.51 1.57
C VAL A 51 8.91 -16.59 0.54
N ASP A 52 7.97 -16.78 -0.38
CA ASP A 52 8.09 -17.75 -1.45
C ASP A 52 8.98 -17.24 -2.58
N THR A 53 9.59 -18.14 -3.33
CA THR A 53 10.53 -17.78 -4.40
C THR A 53 10.23 -18.53 -5.70
N VAL A 54 10.30 -17.81 -6.83
CA VAL A 54 10.25 -18.39 -8.17
C VAL A 54 11.46 -17.87 -8.96
N PHE A 55 12.48 -18.69 -9.10
CA PHE A 55 13.77 -18.27 -9.65
C PHE A 55 14.14 -18.98 -10.96
N TYR A 56 14.73 -18.24 -11.90
CA TYR A 56 15.38 -18.76 -13.10
C TYR A 56 16.91 -18.58 -13.02
N PRO A 57 17.71 -19.62 -13.40
CA PRO A 57 17.28 -20.99 -13.49
C PRO A 57 16.91 -21.59 -12.13
N PRO A 58 16.12 -22.66 -12.02
CA PRO A 58 15.71 -23.54 -13.12
C PRO A 58 14.35 -23.17 -13.78
N THR A 59 13.51 -22.31 -13.15
CA THR A 59 12.14 -22.09 -13.59
C THR A 59 12.06 -21.07 -14.72
N GLN A 60 11.79 -21.52 -15.95
CA GLN A 60 11.59 -20.64 -17.09
C GLN A 60 10.12 -20.26 -17.23
N GLN A 61 9.23 -21.23 -17.29
CA GLN A 61 7.78 -21.05 -17.35
C GLN A 61 7.25 -20.80 -15.93
N GLY A 62 7.16 -19.52 -15.54
CA GLY A 62 6.84 -19.11 -14.18
C GLY A 62 5.35 -18.83 -13.91
N SER A 63 4.56 -18.58 -14.96
CA SER A 63 3.21 -18.02 -14.86
C SER A 63 2.31 -18.77 -13.87
N ALA A 64 2.24 -20.09 -13.97
CA ALA A 64 1.37 -20.90 -13.09
C ALA A 64 1.80 -20.84 -11.61
N LEU A 65 3.11 -20.86 -11.33
CA LEU A 65 3.64 -20.77 -9.96
C LEU A 65 3.40 -19.37 -9.38
N ILE A 66 3.69 -18.34 -10.15
CA ILE A 66 3.49 -16.94 -9.75
C ILE A 66 2.01 -16.69 -9.46
N GLN A 67 1.10 -17.12 -10.37
CA GLN A 67 -0.34 -17.02 -10.14
C GLN A 67 -0.78 -17.76 -8.87
N ASN A 68 -0.28 -18.95 -8.62
CA ASN A 68 -0.63 -19.73 -7.44
C ASN A 68 -0.25 -19.03 -6.15
N TYR A 69 0.96 -18.46 -6.05
CA TYR A 69 1.39 -17.73 -4.88
C TYR A 69 0.58 -16.43 -4.68
N ILE A 70 0.37 -15.66 -5.74
CA ILE A 70 -0.46 -14.45 -5.67
C ILE A 70 -1.89 -14.79 -5.24
N ASN A 71 -2.48 -15.85 -5.82
CA ASN A 71 -3.84 -16.29 -5.50
C ASN A 71 -3.98 -16.85 -4.08
N SER A 72 -2.90 -17.36 -3.48
CA SER A 72 -2.89 -17.78 -2.07
C SER A 72 -2.79 -16.62 -1.08
N GLY A 73 -2.54 -15.40 -1.58
CA GLY A 73 -2.43 -14.17 -0.82
C GLY A 73 -0.99 -13.86 -0.39
N VAL A 74 -0.47 -12.75 -0.91
CA VAL A 74 0.81 -12.14 -0.55
C VAL A 74 0.66 -10.62 -0.49
N GLY A 75 1.36 -9.94 0.41
CA GLY A 75 1.33 -8.48 0.53
C GLY A 75 2.28 -7.78 -0.44
N ILE A 76 3.41 -8.43 -0.75
CA ILE A 76 4.43 -7.90 -1.65
C ILE A 76 4.78 -8.94 -2.72
N VAL A 77 4.94 -8.49 -3.95
CA VAL A 77 5.54 -9.26 -5.06
C VAL A 77 6.73 -8.46 -5.60
N ASN A 78 7.93 -8.96 -5.38
CA ASN A 78 9.17 -8.33 -5.87
C ASN A 78 9.71 -9.07 -7.08
N TYR A 79 10.06 -8.34 -8.13
CA TYR A 79 10.69 -8.90 -9.33
C TYR A 79 12.02 -8.23 -9.66
N ARG A 80 13.01 -9.06 -9.91
CA ARG A 80 14.32 -8.69 -10.48
C ARG A 80 14.69 -9.63 -11.61
N GLY A 81 14.98 -9.11 -12.78
CA GLY A 81 15.33 -9.94 -13.92
C GLY A 81 15.37 -9.17 -15.23
N TRP A 82 14.81 -9.78 -16.25
CA TRP A 82 14.64 -9.20 -17.56
C TRP A 82 13.17 -9.19 -17.95
N GLY A 83 12.70 -8.09 -18.54
CA GLY A 83 11.34 -7.91 -18.98
C GLY A 83 11.19 -6.72 -19.91
N ASP A 84 9.97 -6.49 -20.34
CA ASP A 84 9.54 -5.36 -21.15
C ASP A 84 8.10 -4.95 -20.79
N ALA A 85 7.45 -4.15 -21.61
CA ALA A 85 6.09 -3.70 -21.39
C ALA A 85 5.08 -4.86 -21.32
N ASN A 86 5.35 -6.00 -21.97
CA ASN A 86 4.50 -7.19 -21.89
C ASN A 86 4.69 -8.00 -20.59
N GLY A 87 5.77 -7.76 -19.86
CA GLY A 87 6.01 -8.38 -18.57
C GLY A 87 7.38 -9.02 -18.37
N TRP A 88 7.44 -9.99 -17.48
CA TRP A 88 8.67 -10.66 -17.04
C TRP A 88 8.97 -11.86 -17.94
N HIS A 89 10.22 -11.99 -18.35
CA HIS A 89 10.61 -13.04 -19.30
C HIS A 89 11.23 -14.27 -18.64
N TYR A 90 11.93 -14.08 -17.51
CA TYR A 90 12.56 -15.19 -16.80
C TYR A 90 12.53 -14.96 -15.28
N PRO A 91 11.66 -15.68 -14.54
CA PRO A 91 10.57 -16.55 -14.99
C PRO A 91 9.48 -15.77 -15.72
N GLU A 92 8.81 -16.44 -16.68
CA GLU A 92 7.78 -15.79 -17.48
C GLU A 92 6.54 -15.42 -16.64
N PHE A 93 6.10 -14.18 -16.77
CA PHE A 93 4.79 -13.70 -16.31
C PHE A 93 4.42 -12.47 -17.14
N HIS A 94 3.44 -12.61 -18.01
CA HIS A 94 3.07 -11.62 -19.01
C HIS A 94 1.69 -11.02 -18.76
N VAL A 95 1.36 -9.96 -19.50
CA VAL A 95 0.03 -9.32 -19.46
C VAL A 95 -1.10 -10.34 -19.61
N SER A 96 -0.96 -11.34 -20.48
CA SER A 96 -1.94 -12.42 -20.66
C SER A 96 -2.17 -13.26 -19.41
N ASP A 97 -1.16 -13.39 -18.54
CA ASP A 97 -1.23 -14.21 -17.33
C ASP A 97 -2.01 -13.53 -16.21
N VAL A 98 -2.11 -12.20 -16.24
CA VAL A 98 -2.90 -11.42 -15.27
C VAL A 98 -4.38 -11.84 -15.28
N ALA A 99 -4.88 -12.30 -16.41
CA ALA A 99 -6.25 -12.83 -16.53
C ALA A 99 -6.50 -14.03 -15.61
N GLY A 100 -5.48 -14.85 -15.35
CA GLY A 100 -5.55 -16.04 -14.48
C GLY A 100 -5.48 -15.73 -12.97
N LEU A 101 -5.26 -14.49 -12.57
CA LEU A 101 -5.30 -14.10 -11.17
C LEU A 101 -6.73 -14.21 -10.61
N ASN A 102 -6.83 -14.69 -9.37
CA ASN A 102 -8.06 -14.85 -8.62
C ASN A 102 -7.84 -14.61 -7.12
N ASN A 103 -7.03 -13.61 -6.83
CA ASN A 103 -6.60 -13.28 -5.45
C ASN A 103 -7.63 -12.46 -4.66
N GLY A 104 -8.78 -12.12 -5.25
CA GLY A 104 -9.80 -11.35 -4.54
C GLY A 104 -9.27 -10.00 -4.06
N TRP A 105 -9.61 -9.64 -2.85
CA TRP A 105 -9.13 -8.41 -2.20
C TRP A 105 -7.70 -8.50 -1.65
N MET A 106 -7.05 -9.65 -1.74
CA MET A 106 -5.63 -9.80 -1.39
C MET A 106 -4.76 -9.26 -2.51
N THR A 107 -4.79 -7.94 -2.72
CA THR A 107 -4.13 -7.23 -3.82
C THR A 107 -2.75 -6.73 -3.39
N PRO A 108 -1.65 -7.41 -3.77
CA PRO A 108 -0.30 -7.04 -3.35
C PRO A 108 0.17 -5.71 -3.95
N ILE A 109 1.21 -5.16 -3.33
CA ILE A 109 2.08 -4.18 -3.95
C ILE A 109 3.09 -4.93 -4.80
N PHE A 110 3.20 -4.57 -6.08
CA PHE A 110 4.23 -5.09 -6.97
C PHE A 110 5.41 -4.14 -7.03
N THR A 111 6.61 -4.67 -6.95
CA THR A 111 7.86 -3.93 -7.17
C THR A 111 8.63 -4.60 -8.30
N SER A 112 8.60 -3.99 -9.48
CA SER A 112 9.13 -4.55 -10.73
C SER A 112 10.37 -3.77 -11.17
N PHE A 113 11.51 -4.12 -10.59
CA PHE A 113 12.79 -3.47 -10.90
C PHE A 113 13.43 -4.09 -12.15
N VAL A 114 12.79 -3.86 -13.29
CA VAL A 114 13.16 -4.36 -14.61
C VAL A 114 12.75 -3.34 -15.66
N CYS A 115 13.24 -3.50 -16.90
CA CYS A 115 12.91 -2.58 -17.98
C CYS A 115 11.40 -2.50 -18.26
N ASN A 116 10.88 -1.32 -18.47
CA ASN A 116 9.66 -0.99 -19.22
C ASN A 116 8.33 -1.56 -18.67
N SER A 117 8.30 -2.14 -17.48
CA SER A 117 7.11 -2.80 -16.94
C SER A 117 5.94 -1.85 -16.66
N ASN A 118 6.22 -0.55 -16.49
CA ASN A 118 5.24 0.51 -16.24
C ASN A 118 5.21 1.56 -17.38
N ASP A 119 5.54 1.18 -18.60
CA ASP A 119 5.49 2.07 -19.76
C ASP A 119 4.06 2.13 -20.34
N PHE A 120 3.23 2.93 -19.71
CA PHE A 120 1.83 3.15 -20.08
C PHE A 120 1.67 3.98 -21.39
N ALA A 121 2.77 4.43 -22.00
CA ALA A 121 2.77 5.06 -23.31
C ALA A 121 3.29 4.12 -24.41
N ASN A 122 3.46 2.83 -24.12
CA ASN A 122 3.97 1.81 -25.04
C ASN A 122 2.92 1.36 -26.06
N ASN A 123 3.39 0.71 -27.12
CA ASN A 123 2.50 0.04 -28.09
C ASN A 123 1.86 -1.25 -27.52
N VAL A 124 2.41 -1.80 -26.44
CA VAL A 124 1.79 -2.86 -25.63
C VAL A 124 0.85 -2.18 -24.64
N ASP A 125 -0.43 -2.14 -24.95
CA ASP A 125 -1.49 -1.49 -24.16
C ASP A 125 -2.60 -2.50 -23.85
N PRO A 126 -2.84 -2.82 -22.58
CA PRO A 126 -2.12 -2.31 -21.40
C PRO A 126 -0.70 -2.89 -21.25
N CYS A 127 0.24 -2.12 -20.69
CA CYS A 127 1.50 -2.68 -20.20
C CYS A 127 1.25 -3.53 -18.93
N LEU A 128 2.28 -4.28 -18.46
CA LEU A 128 2.11 -5.15 -17.28
C LEU A 128 1.56 -4.40 -16.07
N GLY A 129 2.11 -3.22 -15.77
CA GLY A 129 1.67 -2.42 -14.63
C GLY A 129 0.20 -2.02 -14.71
N GLU A 130 -0.25 -1.54 -15.88
CA GLU A 130 -1.66 -1.21 -16.09
C GLU A 130 -2.55 -2.45 -16.00
N ALA A 131 -2.13 -3.58 -16.60
CA ALA A 131 -2.88 -4.81 -16.54
C ALA A 131 -3.12 -5.28 -15.10
N LEU A 132 -2.11 -5.15 -14.23
CA LEU A 132 -2.21 -5.55 -12.81
C LEU A 132 -3.16 -4.67 -12.02
N ILE A 133 -3.08 -3.34 -12.15
CA ILE A 133 -3.94 -2.42 -11.37
C ILE A 133 -5.37 -2.31 -11.93
N ARG A 134 -5.58 -2.64 -13.21
CA ARG A 134 -6.90 -2.62 -13.88
C ARG A 134 -7.59 -3.98 -13.83
N ALA A 135 -6.96 -5.00 -13.27
CA ALA A 135 -7.50 -6.35 -13.22
C ALA A 135 -8.75 -6.43 -12.34
N GLY A 136 -9.71 -7.24 -12.77
CA GLY A 136 -10.93 -7.48 -12.01
C GLY A 136 -11.98 -6.38 -12.12
N THR A 137 -12.92 -6.41 -11.19
CA THR A 137 -14.02 -5.46 -11.04
C THR A 137 -14.34 -5.31 -9.55
N PRO A 138 -15.11 -4.30 -9.11
CA PRO A 138 -15.53 -4.19 -7.71
C PRO A 138 -16.26 -5.42 -7.16
N SER A 139 -16.96 -6.18 -8.01
CA SER A 139 -17.64 -7.43 -7.62
C SER A 139 -16.78 -8.70 -7.78
N ASN A 140 -15.67 -8.60 -8.47
CA ASN A 140 -14.69 -9.67 -8.66
C ASN A 140 -13.28 -9.07 -8.69
N PRO A 141 -12.78 -8.60 -7.54
CA PRO A 141 -11.47 -7.95 -7.44
C PRO A 141 -10.34 -8.95 -7.67
N LYS A 142 -9.24 -8.49 -8.25
CA LYS A 142 -7.99 -9.24 -8.42
C LYS A 142 -6.87 -8.32 -8.90
N GLY A 143 -5.66 -8.84 -9.00
CA GLY A 143 -4.49 -8.10 -9.46
C GLY A 143 -3.74 -7.45 -8.32
N GLY A 144 -3.24 -6.24 -8.51
CA GLY A 144 -2.46 -5.48 -7.52
C GLY A 144 -3.10 -4.17 -7.11
N VAL A 145 -2.73 -3.66 -5.94
CA VAL A 145 -3.17 -2.34 -5.46
C VAL A 145 -2.27 -1.22 -5.98
N ALA A 146 -1.01 -1.53 -6.20
CA ALA A 146 -0.02 -0.63 -6.81
C ALA A 146 1.12 -1.42 -7.44
N ILE A 147 1.81 -0.81 -8.39
CA ILE A 147 3.06 -1.32 -8.94
C ILE A 147 4.08 -0.21 -9.09
N VAL A 148 5.30 -0.48 -8.64
CA VAL A 148 6.50 0.33 -8.86
C VAL A 148 7.28 -0.27 -10.03
N GLY A 149 7.64 0.54 -10.99
CA GLY A 149 8.46 0.09 -12.13
C GLY A 149 8.84 1.22 -13.06
N PRO A 150 9.77 0.99 -13.99
CA PRO A 150 10.18 2.02 -14.94
C PRO A 150 9.31 2.02 -16.20
N SER A 151 9.22 3.19 -16.81
CA SER A 151 8.59 3.43 -18.10
C SER A 151 9.57 3.47 -19.28
N ASP A 152 10.79 2.96 -19.11
CA ASP A 152 11.82 2.96 -20.15
C ASP A 152 12.54 1.63 -20.26
N LEU A 153 12.91 1.25 -21.50
CA LEU A 153 13.57 0.00 -21.83
C LEU A 153 15.07 0.00 -21.49
N HIS A 154 15.70 1.16 -21.31
CA HIS A 154 17.16 1.27 -21.18
C HIS A 154 17.66 1.21 -19.72
N THR A 155 16.87 0.65 -18.81
CA THR A 155 17.34 0.47 -17.44
C THR A 155 18.44 -0.63 -17.35
N SER A 156 19.32 -0.46 -16.39
CA SER A 156 20.48 -1.33 -16.20
C SER A 156 20.43 -2.08 -14.87
N THR A 157 20.84 -3.34 -14.89
CA THR A 157 20.82 -4.22 -13.71
C THR A 157 21.48 -3.62 -12.49
N LYS A 158 22.63 -2.95 -12.62
CA LYS A 158 23.36 -2.38 -11.47
C LYS A 158 22.57 -1.29 -10.73
N TYR A 159 21.88 -0.43 -11.47
CA TYR A 159 21.09 0.65 -10.88
C TYR A 159 19.78 0.11 -10.31
N ASN A 160 19.11 -0.78 -11.04
CA ASN A 160 17.90 -1.44 -10.54
C ASN A 160 18.18 -2.24 -9.25
N ASN A 161 19.36 -2.87 -9.10
CA ASN A 161 19.73 -3.54 -7.85
C ASN A 161 19.84 -2.55 -6.69
N VAL A 162 20.45 -1.39 -6.93
CA VAL A 162 20.57 -0.34 -5.89
C VAL A 162 19.21 0.18 -5.48
N ILE A 163 18.36 0.55 -6.44
CA ILE A 163 17.01 1.06 -6.13
C ILE A 163 16.22 0.02 -5.32
N ASN A 164 16.25 -1.25 -5.75
CA ASN A 164 15.58 -2.33 -5.04
C ASN A 164 16.11 -2.49 -3.60
N ALA A 165 17.43 -2.54 -3.44
CA ALA A 165 18.03 -2.72 -2.11
C ALA A 165 17.72 -1.55 -1.18
N TYR A 166 17.95 -0.31 -1.62
CA TYR A 166 17.69 0.87 -0.80
C TYR A 166 16.22 1.12 -0.48
N MET A 167 15.29 0.70 -1.38
CA MET A 167 13.87 0.74 -1.05
C MET A 167 13.53 -0.21 0.10
N PHE A 168 14.02 -1.46 0.05
CA PHE A 168 13.76 -2.42 1.12
C PHE A 168 14.50 -2.08 2.42
N ASP A 169 15.73 -1.57 2.33
CA ASP A 169 16.50 -1.05 3.48
C ASP A 169 15.72 0.06 4.21
N ALA A 170 15.26 1.06 3.45
CA ALA A 170 14.47 2.15 4.01
C ALA A 170 13.13 1.69 4.62
N MET A 171 12.49 0.70 4.02
CA MET A 171 11.26 0.12 4.58
C MET A 171 11.51 -0.58 5.91
N LEU A 172 12.60 -1.34 6.01
CA LEU A 172 12.85 -2.25 7.13
C LEU A 172 13.66 -1.58 8.24
N ASP A 173 14.76 -0.89 7.90
CA ASP A 173 15.65 -0.27 8.89
C ASP A 173 15.19 1.14 9.30
N ASP A 174 14.65 1.94 8.36
CA ASP A 174 14.16 3.31 8.61
C ASP A 174 12.65 3.37 8.88
N GLU A 175 11.95 2.24 8.86
CA GLU A 175 10.50 2.11 9.07
C GLU A 175 9.66 3.01 8.13
N ILE A 176 10.15 3.25 6.91
CA ILE A 176 9.42 4.03 5.90
C ILE A 176 8.34 3.12 5.27
N VAL A 177 7.14 3.21 5.78
CA VAL A 177 6.04 2.31 5.42
C VAL A 177 5.10 2.84 4.35
N GLU A 178 5.22 4.09 3.92
CA GLU A 178 4.48 4.61 2.78
C GLU A 178 5.23 4.33 1.47
N LEU A 179 4.49 3.85 0.47
CA LEU A 179 5.06 3.40 -0.81
C LEU A 179 5.86 4.48 -1.54
N GLY A 180 5.35 5.71 -1.64
CA GLY A 180 6.02 6.81 -2.33
C GLY A 180 7.35 7.21 -1.69
N PRO A 181 7.39 7.49 -0.39
CA PRO A 181 8.64 7.70 0.35
C PRO A 181 9.64 6.55 0.23
N ALA A 182 9.19 5.28 0.32
CA ALA A 182 10.06 4.13 0.18
C ALA A 182 10.70 4.04 -1.22
N VAL A 183 9.92 4.30 -2.29
CA VAL A 183 10.44 4.37 -3.66
C VAL A 183 11.45 5.50 -3.82
N ASN A 184 11.18 6.67 -3.26
CA ASN A 184 12.11 7.79 -3.29
C ASN A 184 13.42 7.47 -2.56
N ALA A 185 13.36 6.79 -1.41
CA ALA A 185 14.56 6.32 -0.72
C ALA A 185 15.38 5.38 -1.61
N GLY A 186 14.73 4.45 -2.32
CA GLY A 186 15.37 3.61 -3.31
C GLY A 186 16.10 4.41 -4.40
N LEU A 187 15.45 5.43 -4.97
CA LEU A 187 16.04 6.30 -5.99
C LEU A 187 17.21 7.13 -5.42
N PHE A 188 17.10 7.63 -4.20
CA PHE A 188 18.20 8.33 -3.52
C PHE A 188 19.42 7.43 -3.26
N GLY A 189 19.23 6.11 -3.21
CA GLY A 189 20.34 5.16 -3.19
C GLY A 189 21.30 5.35 -4.39
N LEU A 190 20.79 5.75 -5.55
CA LEU A 190 21.64 6.06 -6.71
C LEU A 190 22.55 7.27 -6.47
N THR A 191 22.09 8.28 -5.76
CA THR A 191 22.91 9.47 -5.46
C THR A 191 24.03 9.11 -4.50
N ARG A 192 23.81 8.14 -3.62
CA ARG A 192 24.77 7.66 -2.66
C ARG A 192 25.82 6.75 -3.29
N GLU A 193 25.39 5.78 -4.10
CA GLU A 193 26.27 4.77 -4.70
C GLU A 193 27.00 5.28 -5.96
N PHE A 194 26.36 6.22 -6.68
CA PHE A 194 26.89 6.74 -7.94
C PHE A 194 26.94 8.29 -7.94
N PRO A 195 27.61 8.94 -6.99
CA PRO A 195 27.55 10.39 -6.79
C PRO A 195 28.04 11.23 -7.96
N ASN A 196 28.84 10.63 -8.85
CA ASN A 196 29.41 11.30 -10.03
C ASN A 196 28.53 11.19 -11.30
N LEU A 197 27.39 10.48 -11.23
CA LEU A 197 26.48 10.30 -12.36
C LEU A 197 25.24 11.18 -12.19
N ASN A 198 25.46 12.48 -11.96
CA ASN A 198 24.44 13.49 -11.61
C ASN A 198 24.27 14.59 -12.68
N GLY A 199 24.91 14.46 -13.84
CA GLY A 199 24.77 15.39 -14.95
C GLY A 199 23.50 15.16 -15.76
N PRO A 200 23.18 16.09 -16.69
CA PRO A 200 22.07 15.90 -17.62
C PRO A 200 22.21 14.59 -18.41
N GLU A 201 21.09 13.87 -18.53
CA GLU A 201 21.00 12.56 -19.22
C GLU A 201 21.84 11.43 -18.55
N GLU A 202 22.42 11.68 -17.38
CA GLU A 202 23.12 10.64 -16.61
C GLU A 202 22.16 9.77 -15.76
N ALA A 203 22.71 8.74 -15.13
CA ALA A 203 21.90 7.72 -14.49
C ALA A 203 20.95 8.26 -13.42
N GLN A 204 21.37 9.23 -12.59
CA GLN A 204 20.49 9.75 -11.53
C GLN A 204 19.26 10.43 -12.16
N GLU A 205 19.45 11.41 -13.04
CA GLU A 205 18.34 12.11 -13.69
C GLU A 205 17.44 11.14 -14.45
N PHE A 206 18.02 10.22 -15.24
CA PHE A 206 17.26 9.24 -16.01
C PHE A 206 16.37 8.39 -15.11
N TYR A 207 16.88 7.82 -14.03
CA TYR A 207 16.12 6.93 -13.16
C TYR A 207 15.04 7.66 -12.34
N PHE A 208 15.27 8.91 -11.92
CA PHE A 208 14.23 9.73 -11.30
C PHE A 208 13.09 10.09 -12.26
N HIS A 209 13.34 10.14 -13.57
CA HIS A 209 12.29 10.40 -14.57
C HIS A 209 11.51 9.16 -14.98
N VAL A 210 12.14 7.99 -15.05
CA VAL A 210 11.49 6.80 -15.63
C VAL A 210 10.80 5.92 -14.58
N TYR A 211 11.24 5.92 -13.32
CA TYR A 211 10.55 5.16 -12.28
C TYR A 211 9.27 5.88 -11.88
N ASN A 212 8.19 5.11 -11.86
CA ASN A 212 6.87 5.61 -11.49
C ASN A 212 6.09 4.58 -10.64
N ILE A 213 5.00 5.06 -10.06
CA ILE A 213 4.03 4.25 -9.31
C ILE A 213 2.70 4.32 -10.05
N LEU A 214 2.20 3.18 -10.53
CA LEU A 214 0.80 3.07 -10.93
C LEU A 214 0.02 2.59 -9.71
N GLY A 215 -0.82 3.46 -9.14
CA GLY A 215 -1.52 3.27 -7.87
C GLY A 215 -1.42 4.52 -6.99
N ASP A 216 -1.78 4.37 -5.72
CA ASP A 216 -1.70 5.46 -4.74
C ASP A 216 -0.35 5.41 -3.99
N PRO A 217 0.51 6.45 -4.08
CA PRO A 217 1.80 6.46 -3.40
C PRO A 217 1.69 6.60 -1.86
N SER A 218 0.52 6.92 -1.33
CA SER A 218 0.27 6.99 0.11
C SER A 218 -0.14 5.65 0.75
N ILE A 219 -0.17 4.57 -0.03
CA ILE A 219 -0.48 3.24 0.48
C ILE A 219 0.58 2.83 1.50
N SER A 220 0.10 2.37 2.67
CA SER A 220 0.97 1.79 3.69
C SER A 220 1.37 0.36 3.31
N ILE A 221 2.65 0.07 3.49
CA ILE A 221 3.24 -1.26 3.38
C ILE A 221 3.21 -1.88 4.78
N TYR A 222 2.73 -3.11 4.89
CA TYR A 222 2.71 -3.81 6.17
C TYR A 222 4.01 -4.63 6.30
N LEU A 223 4.79 -4.30 7.33
CA LEU A 223 6.03 -5.01 7.64
C LEU A 223 5.79 -6.15 8.64
N ASN A 224 4.81 -5.98 9.51
CA ASN A 224 4.41 -6.93 10.54
C ASN A 224 2.91 -7.26 10.43
N GLU A 225 2.42 -8.17 11.27
CA GLU A 225 1.00 -8.40 11.40
C GLU A 225 0.30 -7.08 11.78
N PRO A 226 -0.69 -6.65 10.99
CA PRO A 226 -1.31 -5.36 11.23
C PRO A 226 -2.14 -5.38 12.52
N HIS A 227 -2.10 -4.26 13.22
CA HIS A 227 -2.96 -4.00 14.38
C HIS A 227 -4.41 -3.75 13.96
N GLU A 228 -5.33 -3.97 14.89
CA GLU A 228 -6.75 -3.64 14.73
C GLU A 228 -7.11 -2.41 15.56
N PHE A 229 -8.04 -1.61 15.05
CA PHE A 229 -8.62 -0.52 15.83
C PHE A 229 -9.84 -0.99 16.61
N SER A 230 -9.94 -0.51 17.85
CA SER A 230 -11.19 -0.44 18.60
C SER A 230 -11.68 1.01 18.54
N ILE A 231 -12.83 1.23 17.88
CA ILE A 231 -13.42 2.54 17.68
C ILE A 231 -14.66 2.63 18.57
N SER A 232 -14.70 3.64 19.42
CA SER A 232 -15.92 4.01 20.15
C SER A 232 -16.30 5.46 19.81
N ASN A 233 -17.56 5.71 19.70
CA ASN A 233 -18.13 7.02 19.41
C ASN A 233 -19.35 7.25 20.26
N GLU A 234 -19.58 8.52 20.62
CA GLU A 234 -20.83 8.93 21.24
C GLU A 234 -21.98 8.98 20.22
N GLU A 235 -23.22 9.03 20.70
CA GLU A 235 -24.37 9.19 19.84
C GLU A 235 -24.29 10.56 19.11
N LEU A 236 -24.52 10.52 17.82
CA LEU A 236 -24.58 11.74 17.00
C LEU A 236 -26.02 12.24 16.95
N SER A 237 -26.23 13.47 17.45
CA SER A 237 -27.53 14.10 17.45
C SER A 237 -27.68 15.13 16.32
N VAL A 238 -28.88 15.20 15.72
CA VAL A 238 -29.23 16.22 14.73
C VAL A 238 -29.11 17.63 15.31
N LEU A 239 -29.28 17.78 16.63
CA LEU A 239 -29.38 19.10 17.30
C LEU A 239 -28.02 19.80 17.42
N ASP A 240 -26.97 19.10 17.68
CA ASP A 240 -25.64 19.69 17.91
C ASP A 240 -24.57 19.32 16.87
N GLY A 241 -24.81 18.23 16.13
CA GLY A 241 -23.88 17.77 15.12
C GLY A 241 -22.50 17.42 15.67
N TYR A 242 -22.38 17.23 17.00
CA TYR A 242 -21.11 16.95 17.66
C TYR A 242 -20.86 15.45 17.72
N LEU A 243 -19.69 15.04 17.28
CA LEU A 243 -19.26 13.67 17.27
C LEU A 243 -17.88 13.57 17.95
N GLU A 244 -17.78 12.83 19.03
CA GLU A 244 -16.54 12.44 19.67
C GLU A 244 -16.21 11.01 19.30
N ILE A 245 -15.00 10.79 18.79
CA ILE A 245 -14.47 9.49 18.34
C ILE A 245 -13.27 9.18 19.20
N SER A 246 -13.28 8.03 19.88
CA SER A 246 -12.16 7.51 20.63
C SER A 246 -11.61 6.27 19.93
N VAL A 247 -10.29 6.22 19.76
CA VAL A 247 -9.57 5.16 19.04
C VAL A 247 -8.51 4.55 19.93
N SER A 248 -8.58 3.25 20.10
CA SER A 248 -7.55 2.45 20.77
C SER A 248 -7.12 1.26 19.89
N ASP A 249 -6.01 0.63 20.22
CA ASP A 249 -5.61 -0.64 19.65
C ASP A 249 -6.38 -1.83 20.28
N GLU A 250 -6.09 -3.04 19.83
CA GLU A 250 -6.67 -4.29 20.33
C GLU A 250 -6.35 -4.57 21.80
N ASN A 251 -5.34 -3.91 22.37
CA ASN A 251 -4.94 -4.01 23.79
C ASN A 251 -5.55 -2.91 24.65
N GLY A 252 -6.30 -1.97 24.04
CA GLY A 252 -6.92 -0.85 24.72
C GLY A 252 -6.01 0.37 24.92
N PHE A 253 -4.83 0.39 24.31
CA PHE A 253 -3.96 1.59 24.33
C PHE A 253 -4.46 2.63 23.32
N ALA A 254 -4.47 3.90 23.77
CA ALA A 254 -4.88 5.01 22.92
C ALA A 254 -4.00 5.13 21.65
N VAL A 255 -4.60 5.30 20.49
CA VAL A 255 -3.89 5.49 19.23
C VAL A 255 -3.89 6.97 18.86
N ALA A 256 -2.77 7.64 19.07
CA ALA A 256 -2.54 9.03 18.65
C ALA A 256 -2.29 9.11 17.15
N ASP A 257 -2.51 10.31 16.56
CA ASP A 257 -2.22 10.63 15.16
C ASP A 257 -2.88 9.68 14.12
N ALA A 258 -3.95 8.98 14.51
CA ALA A 258 -4.74 8.22 13.55
C ALA A 258 -5.60 9.17 12.70
N ASN A 259 -5.58 9.01 11.38
CA ASN A 259 -6.37 9.82 10.47
C ASN A 259 -7.84 9.42 10.54
N ILE A 260 -8.72 10.37 10.83
CA ILE A 260 -10.16 10.19 10.89
C ILE A 260 -10.80 10.81 9.66
N SER A 261 -11.71 10.08 9.03
CA SER A 261 -12.60 10.62 7.99
C SER A 261 -14.04 10.24 8.32
N VAL A 262 -14.92 11.24 8.37
CA VAL A 262 -16.38 11.04 8.50
C VAL A 262 -17.02 11.33 7.16
N ILE A 263 -17.77 10.37 6.65
CA ILE A 263 -18.27 10.38 5.27
C ILE A 263 -19.77 10.01 5.26
N THR A 264 -20.52 10.60 4.36
CA THR A 264 -21.86 10.17 3.99
C THR A 264 -22.08 10.34 2.50
N ASN A 265 -22.72 9.37 1.82
CA ASN A 265 -23.06 9.44 0.40
C ASN A 265 -21.95 10.03 -0.48
N ASP A 266 -20.72 9.53 -0.33
CA ASP A 266 -19.51 9.98 -1.01
C ASP A 266 -19.07 11.42 -0.73
N ARG A 267 -19.71 12.10 0.25
CA ARG A 267 -19.33 13.43 0.73
C ARG A 267 -18.55 13.32 2.04
N ILE A 268 -17.38 13.93 2.07
CA ILE A 268 -16.57 14.03 3.30
C ILE A 268 -17.16 15.17 4.15
N LEU A 269 -17.57 14.83 5.37
CA LEU A 269 -18.09 15.77 6.34
C LEU A 269 -16.99 16.30 7.27
N PHE A 270 -16.02 15.44 7.59
CA PHE A 270 -14.90 15.79 8.48
C PHE A 270 -13.64 15.04 8.11
N LYS A 271 -12.49 15.69 8.30
CA LYS A 271 -11.16 15.09 8.34
C LYS A 271 -10.41 15.65 9.51
N GLY A 272 -9.72 14.80 10.24
CA GLY A 272 -8.89 15.17 11.37
C GLY A 272 -8.02 14.01 11.81
N ASN A 273 -7.31 14.20 12.92
CA ASN A 273 -6.49 13.19 13.53
C ASN A 273 -6.90 13.02 15.00
N THR A 274 -6.59 11.85 15.55
CA THR A 274 -6.67 11.64 17.00
C THR A 274 -5.54 12.38 17.72
N ASP A 275 -5.84 12.88 18.91
CA ASP A 275 -4.87 13.48 19.82
C ASP A 275 -4.04 12.43 20.58
N SER A 276 -3.22 12.88 21.53
CA SER A 276 -2.34 12.01 22.33
C SER A 276 -3.08 11.02 23.24
N VAL A 277 -4.39 11.18 23.44
CA VAL A 277 -5.24 10.26 24.20
C VAL A 277 -6.19 9.47 23.30
N GLY A 278 -5.94 9.49 21.98
CA GLY A 278 -6.69 8.74 20.99
C GLY A 278 -8.05 9.35 20.65
N GLN A 279 -8.29 10.63 20.93
CA GLN A 279 -9.58 11.29 20.70
C GLN A 279 -9.55 12.23 19.49
N SER A 280 -10.66 12.26 18.76
CA SER A 280 -10.94 13.23 17.71
C SER A 280 -12.36 13.77 17.89
N LYS A 281 -12.53 15.08 17.66
CA LYS A 281 -13.79 15.79 17.85
C LYS A 281 -14.19 16.48 16.56
N ALA A 282 -15.41 16.20 16.11
CA ALA A 282 -15.97 16.75 14.89
C ALA A 282 -17.25 17.50 15.17
N THR A 283 -17.48 18.61 14.46
CA THR A 283 -18.81 19.24 14.37
C THR A 283 -19.22 19.15 12.90
N ILE A 284 -20.32 18.48 12.63
CA ILE A 284 -20.79 18.17 11.29
C ILE A 284 -22.29 18.49 11.14
N ASP A 285 -22.70 18.94 9.97
CA ASP A 285 -24.12 19.14 9.66
C ASP A 285 -24.75 17.82 9.22
N VAL A 286 -25.67 17.34 10.03
CA VAL A 286 -26.37 16.05 9.84
C VAL A 286 -27.87 16.18 9.70
N SER A 287 -28.39 17.37 9.37
CA SER A 287 -29.82 17.72 9.38
C SER A 287 -30.70 16.72 8.61
N ASP A 288 -30.20 16.12 7.54
CA ASP A 288 -30.97 15.21 6.67
C ASP A 288 -30.23 13.86 6.46
N ILE A 289 -29.36 13.47 7.39
CA ILE A 289 -28.49 12.31 7.27
C ILE A 289 -28.89 11.26 8.31
N PRO A 290 -29.24 10.02 7.92
CA PRO A 290 -29.63 8.97 8.85
C PRO A 290 -28.43 8.31 9.56
N SER A 291 -27.27 8.28 8.92
CA SER A 291 -26.02 7.74 9.45
C SER A 291 -24.79 8.33 8.77
N VAL A 292 -23.67 8.27 9.44
CA VAL A 292 -22.36 8.62 8.88
C VAL A 292 -21.41 7.43 9.02
N ASP A 293 -20.49 7.29 8.05
CA ASP A 293 -19.41 6.31 8.07
C ASP A 293 -18.15 6.96 8.65
N VAL A 294 -17.58 6.37 9.68
CA VAL A 294 -16.30 6.77 10.27
C VAL A 294 -15.23 5.80 9.82
N PHE A 295 -14.20 6.32 9.17
CA PHE A 295 -13.01 5.58 8.79
C PHE A 295 -11.80 6.05 9.59
N VAL A 296 -11.02 5.10 10.09
CA VAL A 296 -9.79 5.35 10.82
C VAL A 296 -8.63 4.69 10.09
N ASN A 297 -7.57 5.45 9.84
CA ASN A 297 -6.38 4.94 9.18
C ASN A 297 -5.12 5.37 9.92
N LYS A 298 -4.19 4.44 10.07
CA LYS A 298 -2.82 4.67 10.52
C LYS A 298 -1.92 3.59 9.94
N ALA A 299 -0.66 3.94 9.67
CA ALA A 299 0.34 2.95 9.27
C ALA A 299 0.39 1.78 10.28
N SER A 300 0.64 0.59 9.80
CA SER A 300 0.64 -0.66 10.58
C SER A 300 -0.71 -1.11 11.16
N PHE A 301 -1.81 -0.42 10.85
CA PHE A 301 -3.17 -0.81 11.24
C PHE A 301 -4.03 -1.15 10.02
N ILE A 302 -4.90 -2.14 10.18
CA ILE A 302 -6.00 -2.35 9.22
C ILE A 302 -6.96 -1.17 9.34
N GLN A 303 -7.49 -0.68 8.21
CA GLN A 303 -8.46 0.40 8.22
C GLN A 303 -9.63 0.09 9.17
N GLY A 304 -9.83 0.94 10.17
CA GLY A 304 -10.98 0.89 11.06
C GLY A 304 -12.22 1.45 10.38
N TYR A 305 -13.38 0.88 10.72
CA TYR A 305 -14.69 1.32 10.24
C TYR A 305 -15.73 1.24 11.34
N SER A 306 -16.56 2.29 11.45
CA SER A 306 -17.74 2.31 12.30
C SER A 306 -18.84 3.09 11.61
N GLU A 307 -20.07 2.58 11.66
CA GLU A 307 -21.25 3.34 11.26
C GLU A 307 -21.87 4.00 12.51
N VAL A 308 -22.13 5.30 12.44
CA VAL A 308 -22.74 6.08 13.51
C VAL A 308 -24.12 6.51 13.06
N LEU A 309 -25.15 6.05 13.77
CA LEU A 309 -26.53 6.46 13.50
C LEU A 309 -26.77 7.88 14.02
N VAL A 310 -27.53 8.66 13.25
CA VAL A 310 -27.94 10.00 13.65
C VAL A 310 -29.29 9.90 14.36
N SER A 311 -29.31 10.29 15.62
CA SER A 311 -30.56 10.31 16.40
C SER A 311 -31.32 11.62 16.21
N SER A 312 -32.63 11.50 15.98
CA SER A 312 -33.57 12.62 15.92
C SER A 312 -34.35 12.73 17.23
N TYR A 313 -33.64 12.89 18.35
CA TYR A 313 -34.34 13.14 19.60
C TYR A 313 -34.84 14.58 19.63
N ASP A 314 -36.15 14.73 19.68
CA ASP A 314 -36.81 15.96 20.11
C ASP A 314 -36.60 16.11 21.63
N TYR A 315 -35.48 16.66 22.05
CA TYR A 315 -35.34 17.15 23.41
C TYR A 315 -35.95 18.53 23.47
N ASP A 316 -37.19 18.59 23.94
CA ASP A 316 -37.74 19.83 24.47
C ASP A 316 -36.97 20.22 25.73
N LEU A 317 -35.94 21.06 25.59
CA LEU A 317 -35.31 21.74 26.72
C LEU A 317 -36.31 22.72 27.32
N ALA A 318 -37.13 22.22 28.26
CA ALA A 318 -37.95 23.07 29.10
C ALA A 318 -37.10 23.62 30.24
N LEU A 319 -36.86 24.95 30.23
CA LEU A 319 -36.33 25.63 31.40
C LEU A 319 -37.40 25.63 32.49
N LEU A 320 -37.35 24.69 33.42
CA LEU A 320 -38.35 24.50 34.46
C LEU A 320 -38.31 25.55 35.58
N GLY A 321 -37.31 26.42 35.57
CA GLY A 321 -37.17 27.55 36.51
C GLY A 321 -35.69 27.89 36.73
N TYR A 322 -35.41 29.13 37.11
CA TYR A 322 -34.09 29.58 37.58
C TYR A 322 -34.25 30.45 38.81
N GLU A 323 -33.37 30.25 39.78
CA GLU A 323 -33.26 31.17 40.92
C GLU A 323 -32.07 32.11 40.68
N ILE A 324 -32.30 33.40 40.69
CA ILE A 324 -31.24 34.41 40.73
C ILE A 324 -30.95 34.65 42.21
N ASN A 325 -29.85 34.15 42.71
CA ASN A 325 -29.28 34.53 43.99
C ASN A 325 -28.48 35.83 43.80
N ASP A 326 -29.12 36.93 44.04
CA ASP A 326 -28.47 38.24 44.17
C ASP A 326 -27.74 38.25 45.53
N ALA A 327 -26.46 37.97 45.53
CA ALA A 327 -25.61 38.16 46.72
C ALA A 327 -25.24 39.65 46.82
N ASN A 328 -26.00 40.39 47.63
CA ASN A 328 -25.59 41.70 48.14
C ASN A 328 -24.44 41.56 49.16
#